data_6baeb25cb4822aaf66c0634d9e2afccb
#
_entry.id   6baeb25cb4822aaf66c0634d9e2afccb
#
_cell.length_a   1.000
_cell.length_b   1.000
_cell.length_c   1.000
_cell.angle_alpha   90.00
_cell.angle_beta   90.00
_cell.angle_gamma   90.00
#
_symmetry.space_group_name_H-M   'P 1'
#
loop_
_entity.id
_entity.type
_entity.pdbx_description
1 polymer ?
#
loop_
_entity_poly.entity_id
_entity_poly.type
_entity_poly.pdbx_seq_one_letter_code
_entity_poly.pdbx_strand_id
1 'polypeptide(L)'
;MEQFSNYRKIHRQALLDNAKAICDFVGAPVMAVLKCDGYGVGLENAASIWREAGAKMFAVSMPEEALALRETGAEEDILLLAPVYNAGILAELLEKNIILTISDWENACFYRENRGEHTVRAHVAVDTGMGRFGFRWKDTENLARVYQLEGFSFEGIFSHFAQSFEKGDKFTKMQLTRFLTAVEHLVEQGIPVGMRHIANSCAALRFADTRLDAVRIGSGLVGALGAPVPLVLKRDITFCAQVVAIKRLEKGDTTGYASIFKAQKPMKAAVVAIGSQCGLGMTPYPDTCRFRDLLSEMKLLLQRYFHPPVVEYQGKQLKLIGRIGTQYTLFDATGTQLQGGEEVTAKVSLLFPTQRRVME
;
A
#
# COMPACT_ATOMS: atom_id res chain seq x y z
N MET A 1 1.10 -6.88 29.73
CA MET A 1 0.82 -6.72 28.29
C MET A 1 -0.69 -6.61 28.14
N GLU A 2 -1.17 -5.55 27.51
CA GLU A 2 -2.60 -5.48 27.17
C GLU A 2 -2.93 -6.66 26.23
N GLN A 3 -3.92 -7.43 26.60
CA GLN A 3 -4.34 -8.60 25.83
C GLN A 3 -5.29 -8.14 24.72
N PHE A 4 -4.81 -8.09 23.50
CA PHE A 4 -5.62 -7.70 22.34
C PHE A 4 -6.37 -8.89 21.76
N SER A 5 -7.62 -8.69 21.36
CA SER A 5 -8.42 -9.73 20.72
C SER A 5 -7.91 -10.08 19.31
N ASN A 6 -7.28 -9.13 18.62
CA ASN A 6 -6.52 -9.35 17.38
C ASN A 6 -5.51 -8.22 17.15
N TYR A 7 -4.42 -8.52 16.45
CA TYR A 7 -3.35 -7.57 16.16
C TYR A 7 -2.45 -8.08 15.04
N ARG A 8 -1.61 -7.18 14.49
CA ARG A 8 -0.48 -7.56 13.63
C ARG A 8 0.79 -7.61 14.45
N LYS A 9 1.46 -8.75 14.36
CA LYS A 9 2.80 -8.98 14.86
C LYS A 9 3.77 -8.67 13.74
N ILE A 10 4.68 -7.72 13.98
CA ILE A 10 5.58 -7.17 12.96
C ILE A 10 7.01 -7.32 13.45
N HIS A 11 7.82 -8.10 12.75
CA HIS A 11 9.24 -8.22 13.03
C HIS A 11 9.99 -7.04 12.41
N ARG A 12 10.28 -6.04 13.25
CA ARG A 12 10.90 -4.78 12.84
C ARG A 12 12.22 -4.98 12.10
N GLN A 13 13.08 -5.87 12.62
CA GLN A 13 14.38 -6.13 12.02
C GLN A 13 14.27 -6.69 10.59
N ALA A 14 13.30 -7.56 10.34
CA ALA A 14 13.09 -8.10 8.99
C ALA A 14 12.69 -7.01 7.98
N LEU A 15 11.88 -6.03 8.39
CA LEU A 15 11.51 -4.89 7.56
C LEU A 15 12.68 -3.93 7.37
N LEU A 16 13.48 -3.70 8.40
CA LEU A 16 14.70 -2.89 8.30
C LEU A 16 15.72 -3.52 7.35
N ASP A 17 15.91 -4.84 7.42
CA ASP A 17 16.77 -5.58 6.49
C ASP A 17 16.27 -5.43 5.04
N ASN A 18 14.94 -5.49 4.82
CA ASN A 18 14.34 -5.23 3.52
C ASN A 18 14.65 -3.81 3.03
N ALA A 19 14.43 -2.80 3.89
CA ALA A 19 14.66 -1.41 3.53
C ALA A 19 16.11 -1.15 3.17
N LYS A 20 17.07 -1.61 3.98
CA LYS A 20 18.51 -1.50 3.72
C LYS A 20 18.91 -2.21 2.42
N ALA A 21 18.48 -3.47 2.24
CA ALA A 21 18.76 -4.23 1.03
C ALA A 21 18.20 -3.55 -0.23
N ILE A 22 17.04 -2.89 -0.15
CA ILE A 22 16.48 -2.12 -1.26
C ILE A 22 17.33 -0.88 -1.53
N CYS A 23 17.70 -0.09 -0.51
CA CYS A 23 18.52 1.10 -0.66
C CYS A 23 19.87 0.76 -1.33
N ASP A 24 20.54 -0.27 -0.84
CA ASP A 24 21.81 -0.75 -1.38
C ASP A 24 21.68 -1.23 -2.83
N PHE A 25 20.62 -1.97 -3.15
CA PHE A 25 20.39 -2.52 -4.47
C PHE A 25 20.07 -1.46 -5.52
N VAL A 26 19.24 -0.47 -5.18
CA VAL A 26 18.82 0.54 -6.17
C VAL A 26 19.91 1.57 -6.46
N GLY A 27 20.79 1.87 -5.49
CA GLY A 27 21.88 2.83 -5.65
C GLY A 27 21.44 4.26 -6.03
N ALA A 28 20.16 4.58 -5.78
CA ALA A 28 19.55 5.89 -6.00
C ALA A 28 18.80 6.32 -4.73
N PRO A 29 18.61 7.63 -4.50
CA PRO A 29 17.79 8.13 -3.41
C PRO A 29 16.43 7.47 -3.33
N VAL A 30 16.04 6.99 -2.15
CA VAL A 30 14.75 6.34 -1.91
C VAL A 30 13.79 7.35 -1.27
N MET A 31 12.69 7.60 -1.96
CA MET A 31 11.49 8.22 -1.42
C MET A 31 10.58 7.12 -0.87
N ALA A 32 10.43 7.05 0.44
CA ALA A 32 9.63 6.02 1.08
C ALA A 32 8.14 6.34 0.99
N VAL A 33 7.37 5.46 0.34
CA VAL A 33 5.92 5.63 0.19
C VAL A 33 5.21 4.98 1.37
N LEU A 34 4.49 5.78 2.17
CA LEU A 34 3.92 5.40 3.46
C LEU A 34 2.38 5.31 3.45
N LYS A 35 1.76 5.30 2.28
CA LYS A 35 0.30 5.22 2.12
C LYS A 35 -0.31 3.97 2.76
N CYS A 36 -1.63 4.00 2.99
CA CYS A 36 -2.38 2.91 3.62
C CYS A 36 -1.77 2.52 4.97
N ASP A 37 -1.48 3.56 5.78
CA ASP A 37 -0.92 3.40 7.10
C ASP A 37 0.41 2.60 7.08
N GLY A 38 1.35 3.06 6.24
CA GLY A 38 2.64 2.40 6.04
C GLY A 38 2.54 0.98 5.48
N TYR A 39 1.59 0.72 4.57
CA TYR A 39 1.25 -0.64 4.10
C TYR A 39 0.88 -1.59 5.25
N GLY A 40 0.20 -1.07 6.26
CA GLY A 40 -0.27 -1.84 7.41
C GLY A 40 0.76 -2.03 8.52
N VAL A 41 1.96 -1.48 8.37
CA VAL A 41 3.01 -1.47 9.41
C VAL A 41 2.70 -0.44 10.51
N GLY A 42 1.95 0.59 10.19
CA GLY A 42 1.78 1.81 10.95
C GLY A 42 2.63 2.92 10.36
N LEU A 43 2.04 4.11 10.23
CA LEU A 43 2.68 5.23 9.56
C LEU A 43 4.03 5.61 10.22
N GLU A 44 4.01 5.80 11.52
CA GLU A 44 5.20 6.14 12.32
C GLU A 44 6.27 5.04 12.31
N ASN A 45 5.85 3.77 12.49
CA ASN A 45 6.77 2.64 12.47
C ASN A 45 7.46 2.50 11.11
N ALA A 46 6.70 2.63 10.02
CA ALA A 46 7.25 2.55 8.67
C ALA A 46 8.21 3.72 8.38
N ALA A 47 7.85 4.94 8.80
CA ALA A 47 8.73 6.12 8.69
C ALA A 47 10.04 5.91 9.47
N SER A 48 9.96 5.44 10.72
CA SER A 48 11.13 5.14 11.55
C SER A 48 12.07 4.11 10.89
N ILE A 49 11.51 3.02 10.34
CA ILE A 49 12.30 1.99 9.65
C ILE A 49 12.99 2.56 8.41
N TRP A 50 12.27 3.33 7.58
CA TRP A 50 12.85 3.93 6.38
C TRP A 50 13.90 4.99 6.69
N ARG A 51 13.69 5.80 7.74
CA ARG A 51 14.66 6.78 8.23
C ARG A 51 15.97 6.10 8.64
N GLU A 52 15.89 5.01 9.41
CA GLU A 52 17.05 4.20 9.82
C GLU A 52 17.75 3.55 8.62
N ALA A 53 17.01 3.20 7.58
CA ALA A 53 17.57 2.68 6.32
C ALA A 53 18.15 3.76 5.40
N GLY A 54 18.04 5.04 5.75
CA GLY A 54 18.64 6.15 5.02
C GLY A 54 17.72 6.92 4.08
N ALA A 55 16.40 6.64 4.08
CA ALA A 55 15.45 7.46 3.32
C ALA A 55 15.42 8.91 3.87
N LYS A 56 15.43 9.88 2.96
CA LYS A 56 15.44 11.32 3.29
C LYS A 56 14.13 12.02 2.93
N MET A 57 13.23 11.33 2.25
CA MET A 57 11.98 11.86 1.77
C MET A 57 10.89 10.81 1.88
N PHE A 58 9.69 11.25 2.23
CA PHE A 58 8.51 10.43 2.31
C PHE A 58 7.50 10.82 1.24
N ALA A 59 6.62 9.89 0.87
CA ALA A 59 5.49 10.17 0.01
C ALA A 59 4.24 9.47 0.55
N VAL A 60 3.12 10.17 0.48
CA VAL A 60 1.80 9.68 0.90
C VAL A 60 0.76 9.93 -0.18
N SER A 61 -0.41 9.34 -0.07
CA SER A 61 -1.45 9.48 -1.08
C SER A 61 -2.65 10.31 -0.63
N MET A 62 -2.82 10.50 0.67
CA MET A 62 -3.95 11.23 1.24
C MET A 62 -3.43 12.39 2.10
N PRO A 63 -4.13 13.55 2.10
CA PRO A 63 -3.76 14.69 2.93
C PRO A 63 -3.63 14.34 4.43
N GLU A 64 -4.55 13.52 4.93
CA GLU A 64 -4.58 13.10 6.33
C GLU A 64 -3.33 12.29 6.71
N GLU A 65 -2.79 11.49 5.78
CA GLU A 65 -1.53 10.75 5.98
C GLU A 65 -0.33 11.72 6.08
N ALA A 66 -0.33 12.79 5.28
CA ALA A 66 0.74 13.81 5.32
C ALA A 66 0.73 14.57 6.65
N LEU A 67 -0.45 15.01 7.07
CA LEU A 67 -0.64 15.75 8.34
C LEU A 67 -0.28 14.86 9.54
N ALA A 68 -0.81 13.62 9.58
CA ALA A 68 -0.50 12.67 10.64
C ALA A 68 1.00 12.34 10.71
N LEU A 69 1.68 12.20 9.56
CA LEU A 69 3.13 11.98 9.55
C LEU A 69 3.89 13.19 10.09
N ARG A 70 3.45 14.40 9.79
CA ARG A 70 4.07 15.62 10.34
C ARG A 70 3.84 15.75 11.85
N GLU A 71 2.68 15.30 12.36
CA GLU A 71 2.37 15.26 13.80
C GLU A 71 3.26 14.28 14.58
N THR A 72 3.81 13.25 13.94
CA THR A 72 4.82 12.37 14.57
C THR A 72 6.19 13.04 14.75
N GLY A 73 6.35 14.29 14.37
CA GLY A 73 7.63 15.02 14.41
C GLY A 73 8.55 14.72 13.23
N ALA A 74 8.02 14.19 12.13
CA ALA A 74 8.82 13.95 10.92
C ALA A 74 9.30 15.30 10.35
N GLU A 75 10.61 15.45 10.18
CA GLU A 75 11.27 16.65 9.61
C GLU A 75 11.59 16.48 8.13
N GLU A 76 11.56 15.24 7.62
CA GLU A 76 11.84 14.92 6.23
C GLU A 76 10.85 15.59 5.30
N ASP A 77 11.25 15.79 4.04
CA ASP A 77 10.33 16.21 2.99
C ASP A 77 9.23 15.18 2.78
N ILE A 78 7.97 15.66 2.72
CA ILE A 78 6.80 14.83 2.51
C ILE A 78 6.12 15.26 1.21
N LEU A 79 6.05 14.37 0.22
CA LEU A 79 5.33 14.57 -1.03
C LEU A 79 3.93 13.96 -0.94
N LEU A 80 2.90 14.79 -1.11
CA LEU A 80 1.54 14.33 -1.33
C LEU A 80 1.35 13.99 -2.81
N LEU A 81 1.16 12.70 -3.12
CA LEU A 81 1.08 12.18 -4.50
C LEU A 81 -0.25 12.44 -5.22
N ALA A 82 -1.27 12.90 -4.50
CA ALA A 82 -2.57 13.23 -5.05
C ALA A 82 -2.79 14.76 -5.08
N PRO A 83 -3.52 15.30 -6.08
CA PRO A 83 -3.91 16.70 -6.08
C PRO A 83 -4.96 17.00 -4.99
N VAL A 84 -5.04 18.25 -4.57
CA VAL A 84 -5.99 18.76 -3.57
C VAL A 84 -6.86 19.84 -4.20
N TYR A 85 -8.16 19.82 -3.89
CA TYR A 85 -9.16 20.81 -4.33
C TYR A 85 -9.99 21.36 -3.18
N ASN A 86 -9.49 21.28 -1.95
CA ASN A 86 -10.12 21.86 -0.76
C ASN A 86 -9.20 22.94 -0.19
N ALA A 87 -9.67 24.18 -0.11
CA ALA A 87 -8.85 25.32 0.32
C ALA A 87 -8.41 25.22 1.79
N GLY A 88 -9.27 24.68 2.68
CA GLY A 88 -8.91 24.47 4.10
C GLY A 88 -7.80 23.43 4.24
N ILE A 89 -7.93 22.29 3.58
CA ILE A 89 -6.89 21.25 3.57
C ILE A 89 -5.60 21.79 2.93
N LEU A 90 -5.71 22.55 1.84
CA LEU A 90 -4.53 23.16 1.20
C LEU A 90 -3.79 24.08 2.18
N ALA A 91 -4.49 24.94 2.93
CA ALA A 91 -3.88 25.83 3.90
C ALA A 91 -3.12 25.05 5.00
N GLU A 92 -3.72 23.99 5.55
CA GLU A 92 -3.06 23.14 6.55
C GLU A 92 -1.79 22.46 6.00
N LEU A 93 -1.85 21.96 4.75
CA LEU A 93 -0.69 21.32 4.10
C LEU A 93 0.45 22.32 3.86
N LEU A 94 0.12 23.55 3.47
CA LEU A 94 1.10 24.61 3.25
C LEU A 94 1.76 25.05 4.57
N GLU A 95 0.99 25.23 5.65
CA GLU A 95 1.51 25.50 7.00
C GLU A 95 2.48 24.42 7.49
N LYS A 96 2.18 23.17 7.16
CA LYS A 96 3.01 21.99 7.50
C LYS A 96 4.14 21.72 6.51
N ASN A 97 4.40 22.63 5.58
CA ASN A 97 5.46 22.53 4.58
C ASN A 97 5.43 21.19 3.80
N ILE A 98 4.25 20.78 3.35
CA ILE A 98 4.08 19.58 2.54
C ILE A 98 4.30 19.92 1.07
N ILE A 99 5.06 19.11 0.36
CA ILE A 99 5.26 19.21 -1.08
C ILE A 99 4.02 18.67 -1.78
N LEU A 100 3.43 19.47 -2.67
CA LEU A 100 2.17 19.15 -3.33
C LEU A 100 2.39 18.60 -4.74
N THR A 101 1.44 17.82 -5.23
CA THR A 101 1.38 17.40 -6.63
C THR A 101 0.55 18.38 -7.44
N ILE A 102 1.10 18.85 -8.55
CA ILE A 102 0.34 19.55 -9.59
C ILE A 102 0.00 18.55 -10.68
N SER A 103 -1.29 18.32 -10.92
CA SER A 103 -1.79 17.28 -11.84
C SER A 103 -2.28 17.83 -13.18
N ASP A 104 -2.68 19.09 -13.22
CA ASP A 104 -3.25 19.75 -14.38
C ASP A 104 -3.23 21.28 -14.18
N TRP A 105 -3.64 22.01 -15.22
CA TRP A 105 -3.67 23.47 -15.18
C TRP A 105 -4.68 24.02 -14.17
N GLU A 106 -5.86 23.42 -14.06
CA GLU A 106 -6.93 23.83 -13.15
C GLU A 106 -6.47 23.65 -11.70
N ASN A 107 -5.78 22.57 -11.40
CA ASN A 107 -5.21 22.32 -10.08
C ASN A 107 -4.11 23.35 -9.71
N ALA A 108 -3.25 23.69 -10.68
CA ALA A 108 -2.23 24.73 -10.48
C ALA A 108 -2.86 26.11 -10.23
N CYS A 109 -3.90 26.48 -10.98
CA CYS A 109 -4.67 27.71 -10.75
C CYS A 109 -5.33 27.71 -9.36
N PHE A 110 -5.95 26.60 -8.96
CA PHE A 110 -6.55 26.46 -7.66
C PHE A 110 -5.53 26.67 -6.52
N TYR A 111 -4.32 26.11 -6.63
CA TYR A 111 -3.26 26.35 -5.64
C TYR A 111 -2.83 27.81 -5.63
N ARG A 112 -2.60 28.41 -6.80
CA ARG A 112 -2.21 29.83 -6.90
C ARG A 112 -3.22 30.76 -6.24
N GLU A 113 -4.51 30.51 -6.43
CA GLU A 113 -5.59 31.35 -5.88
C GLU A 113 -5.81 31.18 -4.38
N ASN A 114 -5.49 30.01 -3.83
CA ASN A 114 -5.78 29.65 -2.45
C ASN A 114 -4.52 29.51 -1.55
N ARG A 115 -3.32 29.79 -2.07
CA ARG A 115 -2.07 29.64 -1.31
C ARG A 115 -1.82 30.73 -0.24
N GLY A 116 -2.59 31.82 -0.25
CA GLY A 116 -2.30 32.96 0.59
C GLY A 116 -0.90 33.55 0.29
N GLU A 117 -0.11 33.75 1.35
CA GLU A 117 1.28 34.23 1.24
C GLU A 117 2.32 33.10 1.13
N HIS A 118 1.89 31.84 1.22
CA HIS A 118 2.80 30.70 1.15
C HIS A 118 3.37 30.50 -0.27
N THR A 119 4.61 30.07 -0.35
CA THR A 119 5.18 29.48 -1.57
C THR A 119 4.78 28.01 -1.64
N VAL A 120 4.17 27.59 -2.73
CA VAL A 120 3.77 26.20 -2.97
C VAL A 120 5.00 25.41 -3.43
N ARG A 121 5.52 24.53 -2.57
CA ARG A 121 6.51 23.52 -2.97
C ARG A 121 5.78 22.46 -3.77
N ALA A 122 6.26 22.13 -4.97
CA ALA A 122 5.50 21.26 -5.85
C ALA A 122 6.36 20.31 -6.70
N HIS A 123 5.81 19.10 -6.92
CA HIS A 123 6.22 18.21 -8.01
C HIS A 123 5.13 18.17 -9.09
N VAL A 124 5.52 18.30 -10.35
CA VAL A 124 4.60 18.25 -11.49
C VAL A 124 4.41 16.78 -11.90
N ALA A 125 3.17 16.34 -11.97
CA ALA A 125 2.83 15.00 -12.43
C ALA A 125 2.65 14.94 -13.95
N VAL A 126 3.17 13.90 -14.59
CA VAL A 126 3.03 13.63 -16.03
C VAL A 126 2.35 12.28 -16.24
N ASP A 127 1.22 12.27 -16.93
CA ASP A 127 0.57 11.01 -17.32
C ASP A 127 1.19 10.45 -18.60
N THR A 128 1.89 9.35 -18.44
CA THR A 128 2.52 8.59 -19.53
C THR A 128 1.76 7.36 -19.96
N GLY A 129 0.59 7.13 -19.34
CA GLY A 129 -0.28 5.99 -19.64
C GLY A 129 -0.82 5.26 -18.40
N MET A 130 -0.78 5.86 -17.21
CA MET A 130 -1.49 5.39 -16.02
C MET A 130 -2.96 5.82 -16.05
N GLY A 131 -3.26 6.99 -16.63
CA GLY A 131 -4.63 7.51 -16.80
C GLY A 131 -5.29 7.93 -15.48
N ARG A 132 -4.51 8.47 -14.53
CA ARG A 132 -5.04 8.84 -13.21
C ARG A 132 -4.84 10.32 -12.87
N PHE A 133 -3.62 10.76 -12.80
CA PHE A 133 -3.20 12.14 -12.52
C PHE A 133 -2.06 12.52 -13.45
N GLY A 134 -1.91 13.82 -13.68
CA GLY A 134 -0.80 14.40 -14.41
C GLY A 134 -1.19 14.94 -15.78
N PHE A 135 -0.44 15.95 -16.22
CA PHE A 135 -0.50 16.45 -17.59
C PHE A 135 -0.23 15.34 -18.58
N ARG A 136 -0.95 15.29 -19.68
CA ARG A 136 -0.62 14.36 -20.76
C ARG A 136 0.81 14.62 -21.24
N TRP A 137 1.62 13.59 -21.40
CA TRP A 137 3.02 13.72 -21.79
C TRP A 137 3.26 14.49 -23.12
N LYS A 138 2.21 14.59 -23.98
CA LYS A 138 2.21 15.35 -25.23
C LYS A 138 1.77 16.80 -25.07
N ASP A 139 1.22 17.15 -23.92
CA ASP A 139 0.73 18.50 -23.63
C ASP A 139 1.88 19.36 -23.10
N THR A 140 2.88 19.53 -23.94
CA THR A 140 4.13 20.21 -23.60
C THR A 140 3.93 21.71 -23.38
N GLU A 141 2.89 22.29 -23.98
CA GLU A 141 2.54 23.70 -23.81
C GLU A 141 2.07 23.98 -22.38
N ASN A 142 1.07 23.24 -21.88
CA ASN A 142 0.59 23.42 -20.53
C ASN A 142 1.64 22.97 -19.48
N LEU A 143 2.45 21.95 -19.80
CA LEU A 143 3.60 21.57 -18.96
C LEU A 143 4.61 22.72 -18.83
N ALA A 144 5.00 23.39 -19.91
CA ALA A 144 5.92 24.53 -19.85
C ALA A 144 5.30 25.74 -19.15
N ARG A 145 4.02 25.99 -19.42
CA ARG A 145 3.26 27.10 -18.84
C ARG A 145 3.14 27.02 -17.32
N VAL A 146 2.97 25.84 -16.75
CA VAL A 146 2.84 25.69 -15.30
C VAL A 146 4.09 26.13 -14.54
N TYR A 147 5.28 25.91 -15.10
CA TYR A 147 6.54 26.34 -14.51
C TYR A 147 6.76 27.86 -14.51
N GLN A 148 5.91 28.62 -15.20
CA GLN A 148 5.96 30.08 -15.24
C GLN A 148 5.08 30.73 -14.15
N LEU A 149 4.38 29.91 -13.34
CA LEU A 149 3.50 30.42 -12.30
C LEU A 149 4.31 30.99 -11.14
N GLU A 150 4.01 32.21 -10.74
CA GLU A 150 4.58 32.86 -9.57
C GLU A 150 4.00 32.26 -8.28
N GLY A 151 4.82 32.24 -7.23
CA GLY A 151 4.46 31.72 -5.91
C GLY A 151 4.63 30.20 -5.78
N PHE A 152 5.36 29.57 -6.71
CA PHE A 152 5.69 28.14 -6.68
C PHE A 152 7.20 27.90 -6.60
N SER A 153 7.58 26.84 -5.91
CA SER A 153 8.89 26.19 -5.96
C SER A 153 8.74 24.83 -6.61
N PHE A 154 9.12 24.71 -7.88
CA PHE A 154 9.04 23.44 -8.61
C PHE A 154 10.26 22.58 -8.30
N GLU A 155 10.09 21.59 -7.43
CA GLU A 155 11.17 20.78 -6.87
C GLU A 155 11.34 19.44 -7.57
N GLY A 156 10.35 19.02 -8.37
CA GLY A 156 10.44 17.80 -9.14
C GLY A 156 9.37 17.61 -10.18
N ILE A 157 9.58 16.58 -11.00
CA ILE A 157 8.67 16.10 -12.03
C ILE A 157 8.58 14.57 -11.95
N PHE A 158 7.37 14.01 -12.07
CA PHE A 158 7.22 12.57 -11.94
C PHE A 158 6.13 11.97 -12.81
N SER A 159 6.23 10.66 -12.99
CA SER A 159 5.15 9.83 -13.55
C SER A 159 4.96 8.57 -12.73
N HIS A 160 4.11 7.64 -13.17
CA HIS A 160 3.87 6.38 -12.49
C HIS A 160 3.68 5.22 -13.47
N PHE A 161 4.42 4.12 -13.27
CA PHE A 161 4.29 2.93 -14.09
C PHE A 161 3.01 2.16 -13.80
N ALA A 162 2.25 1.83 -14.84
CA ALA A 162 1.01 1.09 -14.76
C ALA A 162 1.21 -0.43 -14.78
N GLN A 163 2.29 -0.93 -15.42
CA GLN A 163 2.50 -2.36 -15.70
C GLN A 163 3.88 -2.90 -15.31
N SER A 164 4.60 -2.22 -14.41
CA SER A 164 5.95 -2.65 -14.01
C SER A 164 6.01 -4.03 -13.34
N PHE A 165 4.88 -4.57 -12.89
CA PHE A 165 4.73 -5.91 -12.32
C PHE A 165 4.38 -7.00 -13.36
N GLU A 166 4.03 -6.64 -14.58
CA GLU A 166 3.75 -7.59 -15.66
C GLU A 166 5.01 -8.32 -16.14
N LYS A 167 4.85 -9.48 -16.79
CA LYS A 167 5.98 -10.27 -17.30
C LYS A 167 6.79 -9.54 -18.38
N GLY A 168 6.12 -8.76 -19.23
CA GLY A 168 6.76 -7.97 -20.28
C GLY A 168 7.19 -6.58 -19.79
N ASP A 169 8.12 -5.96 -20.51
CA ASP A 169 8.65 -4.62 -20.22
C ASP A 169 8.24 -3.55 -21.25
N LYS A 170 7.62 -3.96 -22.35
CA LYS A 170 7.31 -3.09 -23.50
C LYS A 170 6.53 -1.83 -23.09
N PHE A 171 5.49 -1.99 -22.28
CA PHE A 171 4.67 -0.85 -21.84
C PHE A 171 5.43 0.03 -20.84
N THR A 172 6.19 -0.57 -19.94
CA THR A 172 7.05 0.14 -18.98
C THR A 172 8.10 0.97 -19.70
N LYS A 173 8.79 0.40 -20.71
CA LYS A 173 9.74 1.13 -21.56
C LYS A 173 9.07 2.27 -22.33
N MET A 174 7.90 2.05 -22.89
CA MET A 174 7.13 3.09 -23.56
C MET A 174 6.77 4.25 -22.63
N GLN A 175 6.34 3.95 -21.38
CA GLN A 175 6.06 4.98 -20.39
C GLN A 175 7.33 5.77 -20.01
N LEU A 176 8.46 5.07 -19.84
CA LEU A 176 9.75 5.74 -19.59
C LEU A 176 10.13 6.68 -20.73
N THR A 177 10.08 6.22 -21.99
CA THR A 177 10.35 7.05 -23.17
C THR A 177 9.46 8.29 -23.17
N ARG A 178 8.16 8.14 -22.97
CA ARG A 178 7.22 9.28 -22.93
C ARG A 178 7.56 10.28 -21.83
N PHE A 179 7.95 9.80 -20.67
CA PHE A 179 8.36 10.65 -19.55
C PHE A 179 9.61 11.44 -19.89
N LEU A 180 10.64 10.77 -20.40
CA LEU A 180 11.90 11.41 -20.77
C LEU A 180 11.70 12.42 -21.90
N THR A 181 10.88 12.11 -22.92
CA THR A 181 10.55 13.06 -24.00
C THR A 181 9.87 14.32 -23.45
N ALA A 182 8.94 14.19 -22.49
CA ALA A 182 8.32 15.36 -21.87
C ALA A 182 9.33 16.20 -21.06
N VAL A 183 10.23 15.54 -20.34
CA VAL A 183 11.29 16.21 -19.58
C VAL A 183 12.28 16.92 -20.50
N GLU A 184 12.75 16.25 -21.56
CA GLU A 184 13.68 16.80 -22.55
C GLU A 184 13.13 18.08 -23.19
N HIS A 185 11.85 18.06 -23.57
CA HIS A 185 11.19 19.23 -24.11
C HIS A 185 11.19 20.45 -23.17
N LEU A 186 11.00 20.25 -21.87
CA LEU A 186 11.09 21.32 -20.87
C LEU A 186 12.52 21.82 -20.69
N VAL A 187 13.49 20.91 -20.64
CA VAL A 187 14.91 21.23 -20.48
C VAL A 187 15.44 22.02 -21.69
N GLU A 188 15.03 21.65 -22.92
CA GLU A 188 15.38 22.39 -24.15
C GLU A 188 14.85 23.84 -24.14
N GLN A 189 13.78 24.10 -23.41
CA GLN A 189 13.25 25.46 -23.19
C GLN A 189 13.93 26.19 -22.02
N GLY A 190 14.95 25.58 -21.38
CA GLY A 190 15.65 26.17 -20.25
C GLY A 190 14.87 26.10 -18.94
N ILE A 191 13.83 25.23 -18.83
CA ILE A 191 13.00 25.09 -17.65
C ILE A 191 13.67 24.08 -16.68
N PRO A 192 13.98 24.49 -15.43
CA PRO A 192 14.52 23.57 -14.41
C PRO A 192 13.40 22.67 -13.86
N VAL A 193 13.43 21.40 -14.19
CA VAL A 193 12.34 20.45 -13.81
C VAL A 193 12.50 19.86 -12.40
N GLY A 194 13.63 20.08 -11.72
CA GLY A 194 13.93 19.48 -10.41
C GLY A 194 14.15 17.97 -10.48
N MET A 195 13.83 17.28 -9.39
CA MET A 195 14.01 15.83 -9.22
C MET A 195 13.10 15.04 -10.14
N ARG A 196 13.67 14.19 -11.01
CA ARG A 196 12.93 13.31 -11.91
C ARG A 196 12.72 11.95 -11.27
N HIS A 197 11.48 11.49 -11.12
CA HIS A 197 11.21 10.18 -10.56
C HIS A 197 9.97 9.51 -11.17
N ILE A 198 10.07 8.23 -11.51
CA ILE A 198 8.99 7.46 -12.13
C ILE A 198 8.83 6.06 -11.51
N ALA A 199 9.94 5.44 -11.07
CA ALA A 199 9.96 4.06 -10.60
C ALA A 199 9.16 3.86 -9.32
N ASN A 200 8.24 2.89 -9.33
CA ASN A 200 7.66 2.28 -8.13
C ASN A 200 8.52 1.08 -7.68
N SER A 201 8.15 0.40 -6.58
CA SER A 201 8.93 -0.72 -6.03
C SER A 201 9.28 -1.80 -7.07
N CYS A 202 8.33 -2.23 -7.90
CA CYS A 202 8.60 -3.23 -8.93
C CYS A 202 9.57 -2.71 -10.01
N ALA A 203 9.35 -1.48 -10.50
CA ALA A 203 10.21 -0.91 -11.53
C ALA A 203 11.64 -0.69 -11.02
N ALA A 204 11.79 -0.10 -9.83
CA ALA A 204 13.10 0.18 -9.23
C ALA A 204 13.96 -1.07 -9.06
N LEU A 205 13.34 -2.21 -8.74
CA LEU A 205 14.04 -3.47 -8.53
C LEU A 205 14.26 -4.28 -9.80
N ARG A 206 13.45 -4.07 -10.85
CA ARG A 206 13.54 -4.84 -12.11
C ARG A 206 14.28 -4.13 -13.22
N PHE A 207 14.20 -2.79 -13.30
CA PHE A 207 14.64 -2.00 -14.44
C PHE A 207 15.53 -0.84 -13.98
N ALA A 208 16.83 -1.01 -14.09
CA ALA A 208 17.81 -0.04 -13.59
C ALA A 208 17.68 1.34 -14.26
N ASP A 209 17.32 1.39 -15.55
CA ASP A 209 17.12 2.58 -16.33
C ASP A 209 15.94 3.46 -15.87
N THR A 210 15.06 2.93 -15.01
CA THR A 210 13.90 3.66 -14.48
C THR A 210 14.21 4.45 -13.21
N ARG A 211 15.37 4.27 -12.59
CA ARG A 211 15.68 4.80 -11.24
C ARG A 211 15.82 6.33 -11.23
N LEU A 212 16.35 6.92 -12.30
CA LEU A 212 16.53 8.36 -12.48
C LEU A 212 17.15 9.03 -11.24
N ASP A 213 16.61 10.20 -10.82
CA ASP A 213 17.14 10.96 -9.67
C ASP A 213 16.65 10.41 -8.32
N ALA A 214 15.52 9.69 -8.29
CA ALA A 214 14.98 9.01 -7.11
C ALA A 214 14.00 7.89 -7.48
N VAL A 215 13.80 6.95 -6.53
CA VAL A 215 12.81 5.87 -6.64
C VAL A 215 11.78 5.96 -5.53
N ARG A 216 10.53 5.56 -5.80
CA ARG A 216 9.45 5.53 -4.82
C ARG A 216 9.16 4.10 -4.37
N ILE A 217 9.56 3.77 -3.14
CA ILE A 217 9.44 2.42 -2.59
C ILE A 217 8.36 2.39 -1.50
N GLY A 218 7.36 1.55 -1.69
CA GLY A 218 6.27 1.33 -0.71
C GLY A 218 6.13 -0.14 -0.37
N SER A 219 5.42 -0.91 -1.18
CA SER A 219 5.15 -2.35 -0.94
C SER A 219 6.41 -3.21 -0.84
N GLY A 220 7.55 -2.74 -1.35
CA GLY A 220 8.85 -3.38 -1.18
C GLY A 220 9.25 -3.57 0.29
N LEU A 221 8.90 -2.61 1.17
CA LEU A 221 9.20 -2.70 2.61
C LEU A 221 8.65 -4.00 3.22
N VAL A 222 7.42 -4.33 2.90
CA VAL A 222 6.71 -5.51 3.43
C VAL A 222 6.89 -6.76 2.55
N GLY A 223 7.81 -6.73 1.59
CA GLY A 223 8.06 -7.84 0.67
C GLY A 223 6.87 -8.17 -0.25
N ALA A 224 5.89 -7.26 -0.38
CA ALA A 224 4.68 -7.46 -1.17
C ALA A 224 4.85 -6.88 -2.58
N LEU A 225 5.48 -7.63 -3.47
CA LEU A 225 5.72 -7.26 -4.86
C LEU A 225 4.83 -8.09 -5.79
N GLY A 226 4.33 -7.46 -6.85
CA GLY A 226 3.47 -8.10 -7.85
C GLY A 226 4.23 -8.95 -8.88
N ALA A 227 5.57 -8.95 -8.84
CA ALA A 227 6.42 -9.69 -9.78
C ALA A 227 7.68 -10.20 -9.08
N PRO A 228 8.33 -11.25 -9.64
CA PRO A 228 9.66 -11.65 -9.22
C PRO A 228 10.68 -10.52 -9.43
N VAL A 229 11.53 -10.33 -8.44
CA VAL A 229 12.63 -9.35 -8.45
C VAL A 229 13.94 -10.04 -8.07
N PRO A 230 15.13 -9.50 -8.44
CA PRO A 230 16.42 -10.13 -8.13
C PRO A 230 16.84 -9.96 -6.66
N LEU A 231 15.93 -9.55 -5.78
CA LEU A 231 16.18 -9.33 -4.36
C LEU A 231 15.22 -10.17 -3.52
N VAL A 232 15.74 -10.87 -2.53
CA VAL A 232 14.93 -11.67 -1.60
C VAL A 232 14.46 -10.75 -0.46
N LEU A 233 13.17 -10.50 -0.42
CA LEU A 233 12.54 -9.68 0.62
C LEU A 233 11.71 -10.55 1.56
N LYS A 234 11.85 -10.31 2.85
CA LYS A 234 11.11 -11.02 3.90
C LYS A 234 9.67 -10.51 3.99
N ARG A 235 8.72 -11.43 4.19
CA ARG A 235 7.32 -11.10 4.52
C ARG A 235 7.07 -11.51 5.95
N ASP A 236 7.45 -10.69 6.90
CA ASP A 236 7.44 -11.05 8.30
C ASP A 236 6.44 -10.19 9.09
N ILE A 237 5.21 -10.27 8.63
CA ILE A 237 4.03 -9.67 9.27
C ILE A 237 2.97 -10.75 9.41
N THR A 238 2.61 -11.07 10.65
CA THR A 238 1.64 -12.11 10.98
C THR A 238 0.40 -11.48 11.62
N PHE A 239 -0.78 -11.89 11.20
CA PHE A 239 -2.02 -11.50 11.87
C PHE A 239 -2.33 -12.54 12.96
N CYS A 240 -2.42 -12.08 14.20
CA CYS A 240 -2.76 -12.87 15.38
C CYS A 240 -4.19 -12.57 15.81
N ALA A 241 -4.93 -13.60 16.21
CA ALA A 241 -6.29 -13.45 16.72
C ALA A 241 -6.54 -14.41 17.91
N GLN A 242 -7.22 -13.90 18.93
CA GLN A 242 -7.54 -14.67 20.13
C GLN A 242 -8.73 -15.59 19.89
N VAL A 243 -8.67 -16.77 20.47
CA VAL A 243 -9.80 -17.68 20.63
C VAL A 243 -10.65 -17.20 21.81
N VAL A 244 -11.81 -16.62 21.52
CA VAL A 244 -12.68 -16.06 22.56
C VAL A 244 -13.58 -17.08 23.23
N ALA A 245 -13.86 -18.21 22.57
CA ALA A 245 -14.61 -19.32 23.15
C ALA A 245 -14.32 -20.63 22.43
N ILE A 246 -14.47 -21.72 23.16
CA ILE A 246 -14.53 -23.09 22.65
C ILE A 246 -15.94 -23.60 22.78
N LYS A 247 -16.52 -24.11 21.69
CA LYS A 247 -17.84 -24.78 21.68
C LYS A 247 -17.68 -26.26 21.39
N ARG A 248 -18.44 -27.07 22.06
CA ARG A 248 -18.67 -28.49 21.69
C ARG A 248 -19.96 -28.55 20.91
N LEU A 249 -19.91 -29.12 19.73
CA LEU A 249 -21.07 -29.33 18.86
C LEU A 249 -21.36 -30.80 18.79
N GLU A 250 -22.62 -31.17 19.04
CA GLU A 250 -23.10 -32.53 18.86
C GLU A 250 -23.54 -32.78 17.42
N LYS A 251 -23.71 -34.02 17.03
CA LYS A 251 -24.24 -34.36 15.69
C LYS A 251 -25.61 -33.73 15.49
N GLY A 252 -25.74 -32.92 14.47
CA GLY A 252 -26.97 -32.20 14.12
C GLY A 252 -26.97 -30.73 14.49
N ASP A 253 -26.07 -30.30 15.40
CA ASP A 253 -25.93 -28.88 15.73
C ASP A 253 -25.54 -28.04 14.51
N THR A 254 -26.04 -26.83 14.49
CA THR A 254 -25.77 -25.88 13.41
C THR A 254 -24.99 -24.67 13.88
N THR A 255 -24.22 -24.04 12.98
CA THR A 255 -23.48 -22.82 13.27
C THR A 255 -23.61 -21.77 12.17
N GLY A 256 -23.45 -20.50 12.60
CA GLY A 256 -23.41 -19.34 11.73
C GLY A 256 -24.76 -18.89 11.20
N TYR A 257 -24.73 -17.77 10.48
CA TYR A 257 -25.93 -17.24 9.84
C TYR A 257 -26.53 -18.25 8.83
N ALA A 258 -27.85 -18.34 8.81
CA ALA A 258 -28.64 -19.26 7.99
C ALA A 258 -28.34 -20.75 8.29
N SER A 259 -27.75 -21.09 9.44
CA SER A 259 -27.41 -22.47 9.84
C SER A 259 -26.71 -23.26 8.74
N ILE A 260 -25.84 -22.60 7.98
CA ILE A 260 -25.21 -23.15 6.76
C ILE A 260 -24.31 -24.35 7.04
N PHE A 261 -23.75 -24.44 8.22
CA PHE A 261 -22.96 -25.59 8.67
C PHE A 261 -23.78 -26.45 9.64
N LYS A 262 -23.78 -27.77 9.42
CA LYS A 262 -24.37 -28.74 10.31
C LYS A 262 -23.34 -29.81 10.67
N ALA A 263 -23.09 -29.98 11.95
CA ALA A 263 -22.14 -30.95 12.47
C ALA A 263 -22.62 -32.39 12.14
N GLN A 264 -21.78 -33.15 11.45
CA GLN A 264 -22.07 -34.54 11.08
C GLN A 264 -21.70 -35.55 12.17
N LYS A 265 -20.84 -35.11 13.09
CA LYS A 265 -20.36 -35.88 14.27
C LYS A 265 -20.02 -34.88 15.38
N PRO A 266 -19.87 -35.36 16.64
CA PRO A 266 -19.37 -34.52 17.71
C PRO A 266 -18.03 -33.87 17.32
N MET A 267 -17.91 -32.55 17.54
CA MET A 267 -16.72 -31.79 17.17
C MET A 267 -16.46 -30.62 18.10
N LYS A 268 -15.22 -30.11 18.07
CA LYS A 268 -14.77 -28.94 18.82
C LYS A 268 -14.67 -27.75 17.86
N ALA A 269 -15.36 -26.67 18.16
CA ALA A 269 -15.32 -25.43 17.37
C ALA A 269 -14.67 -24.31 18.18
N ALA A 270 -13.72 -23.61 17.58
CA ALA A 270 -13.12 -22.40 18.13
C ALA A 270 -13.81 -21.15 17.57
N VAL A 271 -14.28 -20.26 18.41
CA VAL A 271 -14.75 -18.93 18.07
C VAL A 271 -13.54 -18.00 18.14
N VAL A 272 -13.11 -17.49 17.00
CA VAL A 272 -11.89 -16.67 16.88
C VAL A 272 -12.28 -15.21 16.61
N ALA A 273 -11.57 -14.27 17.24
CA ALA A 273 -11.77 -12.82 17.08
C ALA A 273 -11.21 -12.32 15.75
N ILE A 274 -11.67 -12.88 14.64
CA ILE A 274 -11.30 -12.52 13.27
C ILE A 274 -12.54 -12.59 12.37
N GLY A 275 -12.65 -11.65 11.43
CA GLY A 275 -13.77 -11.63 10.48
C GLY A 275 -13.49 -10.75 9.26
N SER A 276 -14.53 -10.45 8.51
CA SER A 276 -14.44 -9.60 7.33
C SER A 276 -13.91 -8.19 7.64
N GLN A 277 -14.18 -7.65 8.82
CA GLN A 277 -13.63 -6.38 9.29
C GLN A 277 -12.10 -6.36 9.28
N CYS A 278 -11.44 -7.50 9.55
CA CYS A 278 -9.98 -7.64 9.50
C CYS A 278 -9.48 -8.06 8.12
N GLY A 279 -10.36 -8.19 7.13
CA GLY A 279 -10.00 -8.64 5.78
C GLY A 279 -9.98 -10.16 5.59
N LEU A 280 -10.50 -10.95 6.53
CA LEU A 280 -10.61 -12.40 6.36
C LEU A 280 -11.57 -12.72 5.21
N GLY A 281 -11.11 -13.50 4.23
CA GLY A 281 -11.89 -13.86 3.05
C GLY A 281 -12.16 -12.71 2.06
N MET A 282 -11.69 -11.50 2.37
CA MET A 282 -11.82 -10.37 1.47
C MET A 282 -10.74 -10.39 0.39
N THR A 283 -11.14 -10.09 -0.82
CA THR A 283 -10.23 -9.94 -1.96
C THR A 283 -10.56 -8.64 -2.67
N PRO A 284 -9.60 -8.00 -3.34
CA PRO A 284 -9.89 -6.87 -4.22
C PRO A 284 -10.98 -7.23 -5.22
N TYR A 285 -11.75 -6.22 -5.67
CA TYR A 285 -12.71 -6.41 -6.75
C TYR A 285 -11.99 -6.98 -7.98
N PRO A 286 -12.55 -7.99 -8.64
CA PRO A 286 -11.90 -8.62 -9.79
C PRO A 286 -11.85 -7.68 -11.00
N ASP A 287 -10.71 -7.67 -11.68
CA ASP A 287 -10.55 -7.01 -12.98
C ASP A 287 -11.21 -7.87 -14.07
N THR A 288 -12.50 -7.63 -14.33
CA THR A 288 -13.29 -8.41 -15.32
C THR A 288 -13.40 -7.72 -16.68
N CYS A 289 -12.38 -6.95 -17.07
CA CYS A 289 -12.40 -6.13 -18.29
C CYS A 289 -12.16 -6.95 -19.58
N ARG A 290 -11.63 -8.17 -19.47
CA ARG A 290 -11.29 -9.03 -20.62
C ARG A 290 -11.79 -10.44 -20.38
N PHE A 291 -12.06 -11.19 -21.47
CA PHE A 291 -12.51 -12.59 -21.36
C PHE A 291 -11.53 -13.48 -20.56
N ARG A 292 -10.22 -13.27 -20.71
CA ARG A 292 -9.21 -13.98 -19.92
C ARG A 292 -9.30 -13.68 -18.41
N ASP A 293 -9.75 -12.48 -18.04
CA ASP A 293 -9.88 -12.06 -16.64
C ASP A 293 -11.08 -12.78 -16.02
N LEU A 294 -12.17 -12.99 -16.79
CA LEU A 294 -13.29 -13.82 -16.38
C LEU A 294 -12.85 -15.27 -16.09
N LEU A 295 -12.02 -15.86 -16.95
CA LEU A 295 -11.48 -17.20 -16.71
C LEU A 295 -10.60 -17.27 -15.45
N SER A 296 -9.80 -16.21 -15.19
CA SER A 296 -9.02 -16.09 -13.96
C SER A 296 -9.91 -16.02 -12.73
N GLU A 297 -11.01 -15.26 -12.80
CA GLU A 297 -11.98 -15.17 -11.70
C GLU A 297 -12.70 -16.48 -11.44
N MET A 298 -13.09 -17.21 -12.49
CA MET A 298 -13.66 -18.56 -12.34
C MET A 298 -12.66 -19.50 -11.62
N LYS A 299 -11.37 -19.42 -11.98
CA LYS A 299 -10.33 -20.21 -11.31
C LYS A 299 -10.18 -19.81 -9.83
N LEU A 300 -10.18 -18.52 -9.54
CA LEU A 300 -10.12 -18.00 -8.15
C LEU A 300 -11.34 -18.41 -7.34
N LEU A 301 -12.53 -18.41 -7.94
CA LEU A 301 -13.77 -18.84 -7.30
C LEU A 301 -13.73 -20.33 -6.93
N LEU A 302 -13.23 -21.16 -7.84
CA LEU A 302 -12.99 -22.57 -7.57
C LEU A 302 -11.93 -22.77 -6.47
N GLN A 303 -10.84 -22.02 -6.50
CA GLN A 303 -9.81 -22.08 -5.46
C GLN A 303 -10.39 -21.69 -4.08
N ARG A 304 -11.21 -20.64 -3.98
CA ARG A 304 -11.89 -20.26 -2.74
C ARG A 304 -12.82 -21.34 -2.23
N TYR A 305 -13.53 -22.01 -3.12
CA TYR A 305 -14.44 -23.11 -2.76
C TYR A 305 -13.66 -24.30 -2.18
N PHE A 306 -12.56 -24.70 -2.81
CA PHE A 306 -11.74 -25.83 -2.38
C PHE A 306 -10.76 -25.49 -1.24
N HIS A 307 -10.36 -24.21 -1.11
CA HIS A 307 -9.41 -23.73 -0.12
C HIS A 307 -10.01 -22.54 0.65
N PRO A 308 -11.03 -22.77 1.50
CA PRO A 308 -11.59 -21.71 2.34
C PRO A 308 -10.52 -21.14 3.27
N PRO A 309 -10.71 -19.92 3.79
CA PRO A 309 -9.81 -19.34 4.77
C PRO A 309 -9.57 -20.29 5.95
N VAL A 310 -8.34 -20.36 6.39
CA VAL A 310 -7.91 -21.14 7.55
C VAL A 310 -7.19 -20.23 8.54
N VAL A 311 -7.21 -20.62 9.80
CA VAL A 311 -6.29 -20.10 10.81
C VAL A 311 -5.34 -21.22 11.23
N GLU A 312 -4.19 -20.87 11.76
CA GLU A 312 -3.16 -21.82 12.15
C GLU A 312 -2.94 -21.78 13.68
N TYR A 313 -2.88 -22.95 14.28
CA TYR A 313 -2.53 -23.15 15.68
C TYR A 313 -1.44 -24.21 15.78
N GLN A 314 -0.26 -23.82 16.28
CA GLN A 314 0.92 -24.70 16.45
C GLN A 314 1.24 -25.54 15.18
N GLY A 315 1.23 -24.89 14.01
CA GLY A 315 1.51 -25.54 12.72
C GLY A 315 0.34 -26.34 12.13
N LYS A 316 -0.79 -26.46 12.84
CA LYS A 316 -2.00 -27.12 12.35
C LYS A 316 -3.00 -26.12 11.80
N GLN A 317 -3.46 -26.34 10.56
CA GLN A 317 -4.52 -25.53 9.95
C GLN A 317 -5.90 -25.94 10.49
N LEU A 318 -6.64 -24.95 10.97
CA LEU A 318 -8.03 -25.08 11.40
C LEU A 318 -8.93 -24.56 10.28
N LYS A 319 -9.85 -25.40 9.83
CA LYS A 319 -10.74 -25.08 8.71
C LYS A 319 -11.94 -24.25 9.17
N LEU A 320 -12.34 -23.31 8.33
CA LEU A 320 -13.56 -22.54 8.51
C LEU A 320 -14.78 -23.47 8.63
N ILE A 321 -15.67 -23.20 9.59
CA ILE A 321 -16.99 -23.82 9.71
C ILE A 321 -18.07 -22.75 9.71
N GLY A 322 -19.05 -22.88 8.82
CA GLY A 322 -20.09 -21.87 8.61
C GLY A 322 -19.62 -20.71 7.72
N ARG A 323 -20.09 -19.51 8.02
CA ARG A 323 -19.76 -18.27 7.30
C ARG A 323 -18.74 -17.43 8.07
N ILE A 324 -17.97 -16.66 7.35
CA ILE A 324 -17.14 -15.61 7.93
C ILE A 324 -18.08 -14.56 8.52
N GLY A 325 -17.94 -14.31 9.82
CA GLY A 325 -18.64 -13.22 10.50
C GLY A 325 -17.93 -11.88 10.31
N THR A 326 -18.54 -10.79 10.78
CA THR A 326 -17.91 -9.46 10.74
C THR A 326 -16.69 -9.38 11.65
N GLN A 327 -16.83 -9.85 12.92
CA GLN A 327 -15.79 -9.77 13.95
C GLN A 327 -15.33 -11.15 14.44
N TYR A 328 -16.23 -12.14 14.44
CA TYR A 328 -15.98 -13.48 14.95
C TYR A 328 -16.28 -14.53 13.89
N THR A 329 -15.40 -15.50 13.79
CA THR A 329 -15.53 -16.60 12.83
C THR A 329 -15.24 -17.92 13.54
N LEU A 330 -15.93 -19.00 13.14
CA LEU A 330 -15.77 -20.32 13.73
C LEU A 330 -14.85 -21.19 12.89
N PHE A 331 -13.97 -21.94 13.58
CA PHE A 331 -13.04 -22.89 12.95
C PHE A 331 -13.09 -24.25 13.64
N ASP A 332 -12.88 -25.31 12.87
CA ASP A 332 -12.80 -26.67 13.40
C ASP A 332 -11.50 -26.87 14.19
N ALA A 333 -11.63 -26.97 15.49
CA ALA A 333 -10.54 -27.22 16.43
C ALA A 333 -10.49 -28.68 16.92
N THR A 334 -11.22 -29.60 16.25
CA THR A 334 -11.25 -31.01 16.61
C THR A 334 -9.85 -31.63 16.54
N GLY A 335 -9.47 -32.37 17.57
CA GLY A 335 -8.15 -33.00 17.67
C GLY A 335 -7.01 -32.00 17.94
N THR A 336 -7.33 -30.83 18.54
CA THR A 336 -6.34 -29.89 19.08
C THR A 336 -6.51 -29.69 20.56
N GLN A 337 -5.45 -29.21 21.23
CA GLN A 337 -5.50 -28.81 22.66
C GLN A 337 -5.91 -27.32 22.81
N LEU A 338 -6.23 -26.62 21.68
CA LEU A 338 -6.60 -25.22 21.69
C LEU A 338 -7.67 -24.88 22.71
N GLN A 339 -7.45 -23.83 23.49
CA GLN A 339 -8.36 -23.39 24.58
C GLN A 339 -8.78 -21.93 24.35
N GLY A 340 -9.80 -21.49 25.11
CA GLY A 340 -10.16 -20.06 25.17
C GLY A 340 -9.02 -19.23 25.76
N GLY A 341 -8.79 -18.04 25.19
CA GLY A 341 -7.67 -17.18 25.57
C GLY A 341 -6.38 -17.40 24.79
N GLU A 342 -6.21 -18.54 24.11
CA GLU A 342 -5.04 -18.79 23.27
C GLU A 342 -5.15 -18.07 21.91
N GLU A 343 -4.02 -17.97 21.21
CA GLU A 343 -3.91 -17.28 19.95
C GLU A 343 -3.78 -18.24 18.76
N VAL A 344 -4.32 -17.79 17.64
CA VAL A 344 -4.12 -18.40 16.32
C VAL A 344 -3.61 -17.36 15.35
N THR A 345 -2.94 -17.81 14.30
CA THR A 345 -2.47 -16.91 13.23
C THR A 345 -3.32 -17.07 11.97
N ALA A 346 -3.40 -16.00 11.18
CA ALA A 346 -4.16 -15.98 9.94
C ALA A 346 -3.44 -15.19 8.84
N LYS A 347 -3.73 -15.52 7.59
CA LYS A 347 -3.31 -14.74 6.42
C LYS A 347 -4.44 -13.78 6.04
N VAL A 348 -4.23 -12.50 6.27
CA VAL A 348 -5.14 -11.41 5.86
C VAL A 348 -4.38 -10.39 5.01
N SER A 349 -5.11 -9.64 4.19
CA SER A 349 -4.49 -8.58 3.39
C SER A 349 -3.95 -7.46 4.28
N LEU A 350 -2.73 -6.99 4.00
CA LEU A 350 -2.10 -5.86 4.70
C LEU A 350 -2.80 -4.52 4.43
N LEU A 351 -3.59 -4.43 3.35
CA LEU A 351 -4.30 -3.21 2.97
C LEU A 351 -5.58 -2.95 3.79
N PHE A 352 -6.05 -3.94 4.55
CA PHE A 352 -7.17 -3.73 5.47
C PHE A 352 -6.69 -3.09 6.77
N PRO A 353 -7.40 -2.09 7.29
CA PRO A 353 -7.01 -1.42 8.51
C PRO A 353 -6.98 -2.40 9.69
N THR A 354 -5.92 -2.33 10.48
CA THR A 354 -5.80 -3.06 11.73
C THR A 354 -5.39 -2.05 12.79
N GLN A 355 -6.22 -1.89 13.80
CA GLN A 355 -6.03 -0.84 14.81
C GLN A 355 -4.85 -1.10 15.76
N ARG A 356 -4.36 -2.34 15.82
CA ARG A 356 -3.37 -2.76 16.82
C ARG A 356 -2.21 -3.48 16.18
N ARG A 357 -0.99 -3.09 16.57
CA ARG A 357 0.27 -3.64 16.09
C ARG A 357 1.20 -3.89 17.24
N VAL A 358 1.95 -4.97 17.19
CA VAL A 358 3.03 -5.30 18.11
C VAL A 358 4.31 -5.39 17.29
N MET A 359 5.28 -4.54 17.61
CA MET A 359 6.61 -4.55 17.00
C MET A 359 7.51 -5.45 17.83
N GLU A 360 8.17 -6.41 17.18
CA GLU A 360 9.14 -7.32 17.77
C GLU A 360 10.54 -7.17 17.14
#